data_07ca97b57029e5ef67cbc7fe811ce08d
#
_entry.id   07ca97b57029e5ef67cbc7fe811ce08d
#
_cell.length_a   1.000
_cell.length_b   1.000
_cell.length_c   1.000
_cell.angle_alpha   90.00
_cell.angle_beta   90.00
_cell.angle_gamma   90.00
#
_symmetry.space_group_name_H-M   'P 1'
#
loop_
_entity.id
_entity.type
_entity.pdbx_description
1 polymer ?
#
loop_
_entity_poly.entity_id
_entity_poly.type
_entity_poly.pdbx_seq_one_letter_code
_entity_poly.pdbx_strand_id
1 'polypeptide(L)'
;MEITIDPEFKALIRPLGADELRQLEENILRDGCRDPLVVWDGILIDGHNRHEICTRNGIPFEAVEMVFDDREAAELWMIENQMGRRNMENIDKVPLLERKREILAEQAKVRMATSTGGNEPQLVENLPQAGDKTRDAVAAEIGVSGKTYDALRKVSNEGTEELKQAVRDKKVGASTAADIAQLPPETQREVVAQGEAAILREAKNIKRQRKEKRMEERREKAQKALEENHSTTDPDFRLILGDLLEAGAEIADESVDVIVTDPPYPEEFLETFSKLSELAARVLKPGGHCLVMSGQSHLPEVYARLCENLKYQWTLNYYTPGQSTQVFGRKVKSNWKPVIWLIKGKNDWEHIQDTVRSDENDKRFHKWGQSVSGIAKLIEIFSVQNQTVFDPFVGGGTTAIAALVTGRKFIGIDIDPLCIAMSSKRIAETKQ
;
A
#
# COMPACT_ATOMS: atom_id res chain seq x y z
N MET A 1 58.23 8.83 -0.84
CA MET A 1 57.05 9.66 -0.89
C MET A 1 56.25 9.39 0.39
N GLU A 2 55.98 10.40 1.20
CA GLU A 2 55.14 10.27 2.37
C GLU A 2 53.70 10.29 1.93
N ILE A 3 52.95 9.22 2.21
CA ILE A 3 51.53 9.08 1.78
C ILE A 3 50.67 9.46 2.98
N THR A 4 49.78 10.43 2.73
CA THR A 4 48.78 10.89 3.71
C THR A 4 47.45 10.11 3.53
N ILE A 5 46.85 9.68 4.62
CA ILE A 5 45.50 9.07 4.57
C ILE A 5 44.49 10.10 5.03
N ASP A 6 43.62 10.53 4.10
CA ASP A 6 42.50 11.40 4.41
C ASP A 6 41.33 10.55 4.95
N PRO A 7 40.77 10.90 6.13
CA PRO A 7 39.67 10.13 6.73
C PRO A 7 38.37 10.16 5.89
N GLU A 8 38.07 11.25 5.19
CA GLU A 8 36.87 11.37 4.36
C GLU A 8 37.00 10.50 3.11
N PHE A 9 38.17 10.51 2.45
CA PHE A 9 38.45 9.62 1.33
C PHE A 9 38.46 8.15 1.76
N LYS A 10 39.01 7.83 2.93
CA LYS A 10 38.96 6.46 3.47
C LYS A 10 37.52 6.00 3.71
N ALA A 11 36.61 6.89 4.13
CA ALA A 11 35.22 6.57 4.36
C ALA A 11 34.42 6.20 3.09
N LEU A 12 34.90 6.61 1.90
CA LEU A 12 34.31 6.21 0.62
C LEU A 12 34.64 4.76 0.24
N ILE A 13 35.59 4.14 0.90
CA ILE A 13 36.04 2.80 0.59
C ILE A 13 35.31 1.80 1.49
N ARG A 14 34.60 0.87 0.87
CA ARG A 14 33.97 -0.22 1.63
C ARG A 14 35.03 -0.99 2.43
N PRO A 15 34.84 -1.17 3.74
CA PRO A 15 35.67 -2.07 4.53
C PRO A 15 35.60 -3.49 3.98
N LEU A 16 36.73 -4.17 3.86
CA LEU A 16 36.76 -5.58 3.48
C LEU A 16 36.21 -6.44 4.64
N GLY A 17 35.50 -7.51 4.30
CA GLY A 17 35.16 -8.53 5.27
C GLY A 17 36.42 -9.24 5.83
N ALA A 18 36.31 -9.87 6.99
CA ALA A 18 37.48 -10.52 7.65
C ALA A 18 38.16 -11.56 6.73
N ASP A 19 37.39 -12.33 5.98
CA ASP A 19 37.91 -13.33 5.03
C ASP A 19 38.53 -12.69 3.78
N GLU A 20 37.92 -11.62 3.25
CA GLU A 20 38.46 -10.84 2.12
C GLU A 20 39.81 -10.20 2.52
N LEU A 21 39.88 -9.61 3.72
CA LEU A 21 41.08 -8.98 4.24
C LEU A 21 42.19 -10.01 4.43
N ARG A 22 41.90 -11.15 5.05
CA ARG A 22 42.86 -12.24 5.26
C ARG A 22 43.40 -12.75 3.92
N GLN A 23 42.51 -13.01 2.93
CA GLN A 23 42.93 -13.46 1.61
C GLN A 23 43.83 -12.43 0.91
N LEU A 24 43.51 -11.15 1.03
CA LEU A 24 44.30 -10.05 0.47
C LEU A 24 45.69 -10.03 1.14
N GLU A 25 45.75 -10.15 2.45
CA GLU A 25 47.01 -10.19 3.20
C GLU A 25 47.89 -11.39 2.82
N GLU A 26 47.32 -12.59 2.76
CA GLU A 26 48.04 -13.81 2.32
C GLU A 26 48.63 -13.64 0.92
N ASN A 27 47.83 -13.05 -0.02
CA ASN A 27 48.31 -12.79 -1.37
C ASN A 27 49.46 -11.77 -1.41
N ILE A 28 49.39 -10.70 -0.63
CA ILE A 28 50.44 -9.67 -0.56
C ILE A 28 51.71 -10.22 0.10
N LEU A 29 51.56 -11.03 1.13
CA LEU A 29 52.70 -11.68 1.78
C LEU A 29 53.43 -12.67 0.85
N ARG A 30 52.69 -13.37 0.00
CA ARG A 30 53.24 -14.36 -0.94
C ARG A 30 53.89 -13.71 -2.16
N ASP A 31 53.19 -12.74 -2.77
CA ASP A 31 53.50 -12.27 -4.12
C ASP A 31 53.98 -10.80 -4.15
N GLY A 32 54.00 -10.10 -3.01
CA GLY A 32 54.21 -8.66 -2.93
C GLY A 32 52.99 -7.82 -3.32
N CYS A 33 53.11 -6.51 -3.25
CA CYS A 33 52.12 -5.57 -3.68
C CYS A 33 52.17 -5.43 -5.24
N ARG A 34 51.37 -6.17 -5.96
CA ARG A 34 51.40 -6.24 -7.43
C ARG A 34 50.89 -4.97 -8.08
N ASP A 35 49.78 -4.44 -7.57
CA ASP A 35 49.13 -3.27 -8.13
C ASP A 35 49.58 -2.02 -7.39
N PRO A 36 50.02 -0.95 -8.08
CA PRO A 36 50.44 0.27 -7.42
C PRO A 36 49.28 0.92 -6.63
N LEU A 37 49.65 1.67 -5.62
CA LEU A 37 48.73 2.57 -4.93
C LEU A 37 48.46 3.80 -5.81
N VAL A 38 47.31 4.43 -5.69
CA VAL A 38 47.03 5.66 -6.40
C VAL A 38 46.94 6.83 -5.43
N VAL A 39 47.67 7.88 -5.70
CA VAL A 39 47.74 9.09 -4.88
C VAL A 39 47.39 10.32 -5.69
N TRP A 40 46.89 11.33 -5.01
CA TRP A 40 46.65 12.69 -5.52
C TRP A 40 47.21 13.69 -4.50
N ASP A 41 48.14 14.53 -4.93
CA ASP A 41 48.82 15.50 -4.04
C ASP A 41 49.36 14.88 -2.73
N GLY A 42 49.94 13.68 -2.84
CA GLY A 42 50.40 12.90 -1.73
C GLY A 42 49.31 12.24 -0.85
N ILE A 43 48.02 12.42 -1.18
CA ILE A 43 46.88 11.79 -0.47
C ILE A 43 46.53 10.49 -1.16
N LEU A 44 46.33 9.41 -0.36
CA LEU A 44 45.92 8.11 -0.90
C LEU A 44 44.47 8.12 -1.34
N ILE A 45 44.22 7.79 -2.62
CA ILE A 45 42.88 7.74 -3.22
C ILE A 45 42.45 6.34 -3.66
N ASP A 46 43.38 5.40 -3.92
CA ASP A 46 43.07 3.97 -4.05
C ASP A 46 44.17 3.10 -3.45
N GLY A 47 43.78 1.94 -2.94
CA GLY A 47 44.69 0.95 -2.36
C GLY A 47 44.88 1.04 -0.82
N HIS A 48 43.96 1.65 -0.09
CA HIS A 48 44.05 1.82 1.38
C HIS A 48 44.31 0.51 2.11
N ASN A 49 43.66 -0.58 1.78
CA ASN A 49 43.90 -1.89 2.40
C ASN A 49 45.28 -2.44 2.04
N ARG A 50 45.74 -2.25 0.79
CA ARG A 50 47.09 -2.64 0.37
C ARG A 50 48.16 -1.82 1.12
N HIS A 51 47.96 -0.52 1.22
CA HIS A 51 48.87 0.37 1.97
C HIS A 51 48.99 -0.06 3.43
N GLU A 52 47.89 -0.34 4.11
CA GLU A 52 47.86 -0.75 5.50
C GLU A 52 48.60 -2.09 5.71
N ILE A 53 48.32 -3.08 4.86
CA ILE A 53 48.99 -4.40 4.92
C ILE A 53 50.49 -4.26 4.65
N CYS A 54 50.87 -3.55 3.58
CA CYS A 54 52.26 -3.40 3.21
C CYS A 54 53.08 -2.64 4.27
N THR A 55 52.51 -1.55 4.81
CA THR A 55 53.18 -0.77 5.87
C THR A 55 53.36 -1.59 7.14
N ARG A 56 52.34 -2.33 7.56
CA ARG A 56 52.41 -3.18 8.76
C ARG A 56 53.43 -4.32 8.62
N ASN A 57 53.57 -4.89 7.42
CA ASN A 57 54.46 -6.04 7.18
C ASN A 57 55.81 -5.65 6.53
N GLY A 58 56.10 -4.35 6.36
CA GLY A 58 57.36 -3.89 5.77
C GLY A 58 57.56 -4.29 4.32
N ILE A 59 56.48 -4.48 3.55
CA ILE A 59 56.48 -4.87 2.12
C ILE A 59 56.58 -3.61 1.27
N PRO A 60 57.53 -3.55 0.30
CA PRO A 60 57.61 -2.42 -0.61
C PRO A 60 56.41 -2.36 -1.52
N PHE A 61 55.97 -1.16 -1.85
CA PHE A 61 54.89 -0.89 -2.80
C PHE A 61 55.25 0.27 -3.72
N GLU A 62 54.67 0.28 -4.90
CA GLU A 62 54.71 1.41 -5.86
C GLU A 62 53.49 2.32 -5.68
N ALA A 63 53.67 3.61 -5.96
CA ALA A 63 52.58 4.58 -5.98
C ALA A 63 52.61 5.35 -7.27
N VAL A 64 51.44 5.58 -7.86
CA VAL A 64 51.22 6.35 -9.09
C VAL A 64 50.45 7.61 -8.73
N GLU A 65 50.97 8.74 -9.12
CA GLU A 65 50.31 10.05 -8.96
C GLU A 65 49.27 10.26 -10.05
N MET A 66 48.05 10.62 -9.65
CA MET A 66 47.04 11.13 -10.57
C MET A 66 46.79 12.61 -10.32
N VAL A 67 46.49 13.34 -11.39
CA VAL A 67 46.21 14.77 -11.31
C VAL A 67 44.71 15.02 -11.46
N PHE A 68 44.15 15.77 -10.52
CA PHE A 68 42.77 16.24 -10.54
C PHE A 68 42.75 17.74 -10.32
N ASP A 69 41.76 18.42 -10.90
CA ASP A 69 41.62 19.88 -10.81
C ASP A 69 41.34 20.35 -9.37
N ASP A 70 40.60 19.55 -8.62
CA ASP A 70 40.22 19.83 -7.23
C ASP A 70 39.91 18.55 -6.45
N ARG A 71 39.59 18.72 -5.14
CA ARG A 71 39.23 17.64 -4.23
C ARG A 71 37.97 16.89 -4.67
N GLU A 72 36.97 17.63 -5.18
CA GLU A 72 35.69 17.06 -5.63
C GLU A 72 35.86 16.16 -6.84
N ALA A 73 36.75 16.53 -7.78
CA ALA A 73 37.09 15.71 -8.93
C ALA A 73 37.79 14.41 -8.53
N ALA A 74 38.72 14.47 -7.58
CA ALA A 74 39.33 13.27 -7.00
C ALA A 74 38.31 12.38 -6.31
N GLU A 75 37.38 12.95 -5.54
CA GLU A 75 36.32 12.24 -4.83
C GLU A 75 35.34 11.55 -5.80
N LEU A 76 34.94 12.24 -6.86
CA LEU A 76 34.08 11.67 -7.91
C LEU A 76 34.76 10.47 -8.59
N TRP A 77 36.05 10.60 -8.93
CA TRP A 77 36.82 9.50 -9.49
C TRP A 77 36.88 8.30 -8.55
N MET A 78 37.10 8.53 -7.24
CA MET A 78 37.08 7.46 -6.24
C MET A 78 35.74 6.73 -6.21
N ILE A 79 34.64 7.49 -6.19
CA ILE A 79 33.28 6.92 -6.18
C ILE A 79 33.05 6.07 -7.43
N GLU A 80 33.38 6.57 -8.63
CA GLU A 80 33.22 5.83 -9.87
C GLU A 80 34.08 4.56 -9.92
N ASN A 81 35.32 4.64 -9.44
CA ASN A 81 36.21 3.49 -9.33
C ASN A 81 35.65 2.42 -8.36
N GLN A 82 35.09 2.84 -7.21
CA GLN A 82 34.45 1.92 -6.28
C GLN A 82 33.16 1.28 -6.89
N MET A 83 32.32 2.08 -7.55
CA MET A 83 31.09 1.59 -8.18
C MET A 83 31.34 0.60 -9.32
N GLY A 84 32.48 0.72 -10.00
CA GLY A 84 32.92 -0.22 -11.04
C GLY A 84 33.41 -1.58 -10.52
N ARG A 85 33.59 -1.76 -9.22
CA ARG A 85 34.07 -3.02 -8.64
C ARG A 85 32.99 -4.12 -8.69
N ARG A 86 33.34 -5.30 -9.15
CA ARG A 86 32.41 -6.43 -9.37
C ARG A 86 31.77 -6.96 -8.09
N ASN A 87 32.39 -6.77 -6.92
CA ASN A 87 31.98 -7.36 -5.66
C ASN A 87 31.19 -6.39 -4.74
N MET A 88 30.69 -5.27 -5.26
CA MET A 88 29.93 -4.31 -4.47
C MET A 88 28.44 -4.56 -4.61
N GLU A 89 27.76 -4.90 -3.51
CA GLU A 89 26.32 -5.04 -3.47
C GLU A 89 25.60 -3.68 -3.54
N ASN A 90 24.37 -3.64 -4.03
CA ASN A 90 23.67 -2.38 -4.26
C ASN A 90 23.47 -1.53 -2.99
N ILE A 91 23.36 -2.14 -1.82
CA ILE A 91 23.27 -1.42 -0.53
C ILE A 91 24.53 -0.62 -0.22
N ASP A 92 25.69 -1.12 -0.61
CA ASP A 92 26.99 -0.46 -0.38
C ASP A 92 27.25 0.67 -1.41
N LYS A 93 26.58 0.62 -2.56
CA LYS A 93 26.64 1.68 -3.57
C LYS A 93 25.80 2.90 -3.22
N VAL A 94 24.77 2.74 -2.37
CA VAL A 94 23.86 3.84 -1.98
C VAL A 94 24.58 5.04 -1.37
N PRO A 95 25.44 4.89 -0.35
CA PRO A 95 26.16 6.02 0.24
C PRO A 95 27.04 6.77 -0.79
N LEU A 96 27.68 6.03 -1.69
CA LEU A 96 28.51 6.60 -2.75
C LEU A 96 27.68 7.41 -3.74
N LEU A 97 26.50 6.91 -4.11
CA LEU A 97 25.57 7.64 -4.99
C LEU A 97 25.01 8.90 -4.32
N GLU A 98 24.69 8.85 -3.03
CA GLU A 98 24.25 10.03 -2.29
C GLU A 98 25.35 11.10 -2.28
N ARG A 99 26.60 10.69 -1.99
CA ARG A 99 27.74 11.61 -1.99
C ARG A 99 28.01 12.19 -3.39
N LYS A 100 27.98 11.37 -4.44
CA LYS A 100 28.09 11.83 -5.83
C LYS A 100 27.04 12.90 -6.14
N ARG A 101 25.80 12.69 -5.71
CA ARG A 101 24.72 13.67 -5.89
C ARG A 101 24.97 14.99 -5.18
N GLU A 102 25.47 14.93 -3.93
CA GLU A 102 25.82 16.14 -3.17
C GLU A 102 26.87 16.98 -3.90
N ILE A 103 27.96 16.35 -4.33
CA ILE A 103 29.03 17.02 -5.06
C ILE A 103 28.48 17.67 -6.35
N LEU A 104 27.75 16.90 -7.16
CA LEU A 104 27.19 17.41 -8.42
C LEU A 104 26.17 18.54 -8.19
N ALA A 105 25.38 18.47 -7.11
CA ALA A 105 24.44 19.53 -6.75
C ALA A 105 25.16 20.81 -6.30
N GLU A 106 26.25 20.69 -5.56
CA GLU A 106 27.08 21.82 -5.14
C GLU A 106 27.73 22.50 -6.35
N GLN A 107 28.36 21.73 -7.25
CA GLN A 107 28.94 22.22 -8.49
C GLN A 107 27.89 22.90 -9.40
N ALA A 108 26.65 22.38 -9.42
CA ALA A 108 25.57 23.02 -10.17
C ALA A 108 25.18 24.39 -9.57
N LYS A 109 25.12 24.50 -8.24
CA LYS A 109 24.85 25.77 -7.55
C LYS A 109 25.93 26.80 -7.83
N VAL A 110 27.20 26.41 -7.76
CA VAL A 110 28.33 27.28 -8.06
C VAL A 110 28.27 27.78 -9.52
N ARG A 111 28.00 26.88 -10.47
CA ARG A 111 27.84 27.25 -11.89
C ARG A 111 26.66 28.20 -12.11
N MET A 112 25.55 28.01 -11.45
CA MET A 112 24.40 28.94 -11.53
C MET A 112 24.72 30.30 -10.92
N ALA A 113 25.49 30.36 -9.82
CA ALA A 113 25.87 31.60 -9.17
C ALA A 113 26.93 32.39 -9.96
N THR A 114 27.78 31.72 -10.75
CA THR A 114 28.86 32.35 -11.56
C THR A 114 28.45 32.65 -12.99
N SER A 115 27.26 32.18 -13.46
CA SER A 115 26.74 32.45 -14.79
C SER A 115 26.18 33.86 -14.86
N THR A 116 27.04 34.82 -15.26
CA THR A 116 26.63 36.16 -15.71
C THR A 116 26.03 36.03 -17.11
N GLY A 117 24.73 36.36 -17.25
CA GLY A 117 23.88 36.24 -18.41
C GLY A 117 24.53 36.44 -19.78
N GLY A 118 24.65 35.37 -20.51
CA GLY A 118 24.94 35.33 -21.93
C GLY A 118 24.06 34.30 -22.59
N ASN A 119 23.32 34.72 -23.62
CA ASN A 119 22.41 33.89 -24.41
C ASN A 119 23.20 32.88 -25.27
N GLU A 120 23.46 31.71 -24.74
CA GLU A 120 23.61 30.48 -25.53
C GLU A 120 23.21 29.27 -24.64
N PRO A 121 22.22 28.46 -25.04
CA PRO A 121 21.94 27.23 -24.37
C PRO A 121 23.00 26.21 -24.74
N GLN A 122 24.11 26.14 -23.99
CA GLN A 122 24.95 24.97 -24.03
C GLN A 122 24.13 23.81 -23.50
N LEU A 123 24.01 22.81 -24.35
CA LEU A 123 23.43 21.49 -24.01
C LEU A 123 24.07 20.96 -22.72
N VAL A 124 23.41 21.18 -21.60
CA VAL A 124 23.73 20.51 -20.35
C VAL A 124 23.10 19.12 -20.45
N GLU A 125 23.89 18.18 -20.99
CA GLU A 125 23.52 16.76 -20.92
C GLU A 125 23.30 16.39 -19.46
N ASN A 126 22.03 16.09 -19.14
CA ASN A 126 21.57 15.30 -18.02
C ASN A 126 21.90 15.77 -16.59
N LEU A 127 21.46 16.98 -16.22
CA LEU A 127 21.18 17.27 -14.80
C LEU A 127 19.67 17.04 -14.56
N PRO A 128 19.28 16.06 -13.73
CA PRO A 128 17.88 15.85 -13.39
C PRO A 128 17.38 17.04 -12.55
N GLN A 129 16.32 17.71 -13.02
CA GLN A 129 15.59 18.67 -12.21
C GLN A 129 15.01 17.98 -10.96
N ALA A 130 14.99 18.68 -9.82
CA ALA A 130 14.49 18.19 -8.54
C ALA A 130 13.08 17.62 -8.68
N GLY A 131 12.92 16.33 -8.37
CA GLY A 131 11.65 15.62 -8.41
C GLY A 131 11.83 14.10 -8.58
N ASP A 132 10.74 13.38 -8.71
CA ASP A 132 10.70 11.90 -8.88
C ASP A 132 11.61 11.37 -10.03
N LYS A 133 11.85 12.19 -11.08
CA LYS A 133 12.75 11.86 -12.18
C LYS A 133 14.23 11.68 -11.75
N THR A 134 14.64 12.38 -10.69
CA THR A 134 16.02 12.30 -10.15
C THR A 134 16.27 10.98 -9.45
N ARG A 135 15.29 10.49 -8.68
CA ARG A 135 15.36 9.22 -7.96
C ARG A 135 15.50 8.03 -8.92
N ASP A 136 14.67 8.01 -9.97
CA ASP A 136 14.68 6.91 -10.94
C ASP A 136 15.94 6.91 -11.80
N ALA A 137 16.52 8.10 -12.09
CA ALA A 137 17.80 8.20 -12.78
C ALA A 137 18.96 7.65 -11.93
N VAL A 138 18.99 8.00 -10.63
CA VAL A 138 20.01 7.47 -9.69
C VAL A 138 19.85 5.95 -9.48
N ALA A 139 18.61 5.48 -9.36
CA ALA A 139 18.34 4.05 -9.23
C ALA A 139 18.80 3.24 -10.45
N ALA A 140 18.71 3.84 -11.65
CA ALA A 140 19.16 3.22 -12.89
C ALA A 140 20.68 3.01 -12.93
N GLU A 141 21.49 3.87 -12.27
CA GLU A 141 22.95 3.71 -12.20
C GLU A 141 23.37 2.39 -11.52
N ILE A 142 22.54 1.86 -10.62
CA ILE A 142 22.76 0.57 -9.94
C ILE A 142 21.78 -0.52 -10.39
N GLY A 143 21.03 -0.29 -11.46
CA GLY A 143 20.15 -1.27 -12.08
C GLY A 143 18.93 -1.67 -11.24
N VAL A 144 18.39 -0.77 -10.40
CA VAL A 144 17.20 -1.02 -9.57
C VAL A 144 16.08 -0.03 -9.86
N SER A 145 14.87 -0.34 -9.41
CA SER A 145 13.76 0.62 -9.45
C SER A 145 13.93 1.73 -8.41
N GLY A 146 13.36 2.92 -8.64
CA GLY A 146 13.37 4.01 -7.67
C GLY A 146 12.82 3.60 -6.29
N LYS A 147 11.79 2.74 -6.24
CA LYS A 147 11.27 2.20 -4.97
C LYS A 147 12.29 1.30 -4.26
N THR A 148 13.02 0.50 -5.00
CA THR A 148 14.09 -0.35 -4.44
C THR A 148 15.24 0.50 -3.93
N TYR A 149 15.60 1.56 -4.67
CA TYR A 149 16.61 2.52 -4.22
C TYR A 149 16.22 3.20 -2.91
N ASP A 150 14.99 3.73 -2.80
CA ASP A 150 14.49 4.32 -1.55
C ASP A 150 14.55 3.35 -0.38
N ALA A 151 14.21 2.08 -0.63
CA ALA A 151 14.30 1.03 0.39
C ALA A 151 15.74 0.76 0.81
N LEU A 152 16.67 0.63 -0.13
CA LEU A 152 18.11 0.44 0.15
C LEU A 152 18.69 1.65 0.88
N ARG A 153 18.33 2.86 0.48
CA ARG A 153 18.73 4.10 1.14
C ARG A 153 18.27 4.14 2.60
N LYS A 154 17.04 3.75 2.85
CA LYS A 154 16.52 3.67 4.22
C LYS A 154 17.30 2.67 5.06
N VAL A 155 17.56 1.47 4.54
CA VAL A 155 18.37 0.46 5.23
C VAL A 155 19.81 0.95 5.45
N SER A 156 20.40 1.62 4.47
CA SER A 156 21.73 2.19 4.58
C SER A 156 21.84 3.21 5.72
N ASN A 157 20.82 4.07 5.87
CA ASN A 157 20.84 5.16 6.84
C ASN A 157 20.37 4.73 8.25
N GLU A 158 19.36 3.88 8.34
CA GLU A 158 18.67 3.55 9.60
C GLU A 158 18.88 2.09 10.05
N GLY A 159 19.40 1.24 9.17
CA GLY A 159 19.62 -0.19 9.46
C GLY A 159 20.87 -0.45 10.29
N THR A 160 20.79 -1.41 11.22
CA THR A 160 21.98 -1.94 11.90
C THR A 160 22.88 -2.71 10.94
N GLU A 161 24.15 -2.92 11.29
CA GLU A 161 25.08 -3.65 10.42
C GLU A 161 24.63 -5.10 10.18
N GLU A 162 24.01 -5.74 11.16
CA GLU A 162 23.44 -7.07 11.03
C GLU A 162 22.31 -7.10 9.99
N LEU A 163 21.46 -6.06 9.97
CA LEU A 163 20.39 -5.93 8.98
C LEU A 163 20.94 -5.64 7.59
N LYS A 164 21.94 -4.76 7.47
CA LYS A 164 22.63 -4.48 6.21
C LYS A 164 23.31 -5.73 5.68
N GLN A 165 23.94 -6.52 6.58
CA GLN A 165 24.57 -7.79 6.20
C GLN A 165 23.53 -8.81 5.70
N ALA A 166 22.36 -8.89 6.33
CA ALA A 166 21.28 -9.76 5.85
C ALA A 166 20.79 -9.39 4.43
N VAL A 167 20.84 -8.10 4.08
CA VAL A 167 20.55 -7.62 2.71
C VAL A 167 21.68 -7.98 1.74
N ARG A 168 22.96 -7.81 2.13
CA ARG A 168 24.12 -8.21 1.33
C ARG A 168 24.10 -9.71 1.03
N ASP A 169 23.78 -10.52 2.02
CA ASP A 169 23.66 -11.98 1.91
C ASP A 169 22.41 -12.44 1.12
N LYS A 170 21.56 -11.50 0.67
CA LYS A 170 20.30 -11.78 -0.02
C LYS A 170 19.30 -12.62 0.79
N LYS A 171 19.48 -12.70 2.11
CA LYS A 171 18.53 -13.34 3.05
C LYS A 171 17.22 -12.56 3.14
N VAL A 172 17.29 -11.23 2.94
CA VAL A 172 16.15 -10.33 3.04
C VAL A 172 16.16 -9.35 1.88
N GLY A 173 15.01 -9.16 1.23
CA GLY A 173 14.85 -8.15 0.19
C GLY A 173 14.82 -6.73 0.75
N ALA A 174 15.29 -5.75 -0.03
CA ALA A 174 15.40 -4.34 0.37
C ALA A 174 14.11 -3.76 0.98
N SER A 175 12.94 -4.02 0.38
CA SER A 175 11.65 -3.52 0.89
C SER A 175 11.29 -4.06 2.28
N THR A 176 11.60 -5.33 2.54
CA THR A 176 11.37 -5.97 3.85
C THR A 176 12.34 -5.42 4.88
N ALA A 177 13.62 -5.30 4.52
CA ALA A 177 14.64 -4.71 5.38
C ALA A 177 14.32 -3.24 5.73
N ALA A 178 13.80 -2.46 4.79
CA ALA A 178 13.39 -1.07 5.01
C ALA A 178 12.22 -0.93 6.00
N ASP A 179 11.35 -1.94 6.11
CA ASP A 179 10.32 -1.97 7.15
C ASP A 179 10.95 -2.23 8.54
N ILE A 180 11.94 -3.12 8.63
CA ILE A 180 12.66 -3.41 9.89
C ILE A 180 13.55 -2.24 10.31
N ALA A 181 14.21 -1.56 9.37
CA ALA A 181 15.14 -0.45 9.64
C ALA A 181 14.52 0.70 10.45
N GLN A 182 13.18 0.85 10.44
CA GLN A 182 12.49 1.87 11.24
C GLN A 182 12.28 1.48 12.72
N LEU A 183 12.58 0.25 13.10
CA LEU A 183 12.55 -0.17 14.49
C LEU A 183 13.80 0.34 15.26
N PRO A 184 13.72 0.44 16.59
CA PRO A 184 14.91 0.72 17.39
C PRO A 184 16.05 -0.26 17.09
N PRO A 185 17.33 0.18 17.11
CA PRO A 185 18.47 -0.65 16.74
C PRO A 185 18.56 -1.99 17.52
N GLU A 186 18.18 -2.00 18.79
CA GLU A 186 18.14 -3.22 19.60
C GLU A 186 17.13 -4.23 19.06
N THR A 187 15.91 -3.77 18.77
CA THR A 187 14.85 -4.61 18.18
C THR A 187 15.24 -5.13 16.79
N GLN A 188 15.93 -4.31 15.98
CA GLN A 188 16.46 -4.77 14.69
C GLN A 188 17.39 -5.96 14.87
N ARG A 189 18.36 -5.87 15.81
CA ARG A 189 19.32 -6.96 16.11
C ARG A 189 18.60 -8.21 16.58
N GLU A 190 17.65 -8.07 17.51
CA GLU A 190 16.85 -9.19 18.02
C GLU A 190 16.09 -9.92 16.92
N VAL A 191 15.43 -9.17 16.04
CA VAL A 191 14.65 -9.74 14.92
C VAL A 191 15.58 -10.43 13.92
N VAL A 192 16.72 -9.82 13.58
CA VAL A 192 17.71 -10.41 12.67
C VAL A 192 18.32 -11.69 13.27
N ALA A 193 18.65 -11.70 14.55
CA ALA A 193 19.19 -12.87 15.25
C ALA A 193 18.23 -14.07 15.24
N GLN A 194 16.90 -13.85 15.20
CA GLN A 194 15.89 -14.91 15.10
C GLN A 194 15.74 -15.48 13.68
N GLY A 195 16.41 -14.89 12.68
CA GLY A 195 16.46 -15.37 11.32
C GLY A 195 15.38 -14.84 10.38
N GLU A 196 15.41 -15.29 9.12
CA GLU A 196 14.61 -14.78 8.02
C GLU A 196 13.11 -14.83 8.30
N ALA A 197 12.61 -15.91 8.85
CA ALA A 197 11.17 -16.08 9.15
C ALA A 197 10.65 -15.03 10.15
N ALA A 198 11.46 -14.64 11.13
CA ALA A 198 11.13 -13.59 12.09
C ALA A 198 11.12 -12.21 11.43
N ILE A 199 12.08 -11.93 10.57
CA ILE A 199 12.14 -10.69 9.79
C ILE A 199 10.91 -10.52 8.92
N LEU A 200 10.51 -11.56 8.18
CA LEU A 200 9.32 -11.55 7.33
C LEU A 200 8.03 -11.35 8.13
N ARG A 201 7.91 -12.02 9.28
CA ARG A 201 6.76 -11.88 10.18
C ARG A 201 6.66 -10.47 10.72
N GLU A 202 7.75 -9.90 11.21
CA GLU A 202 7.76 -8.56 11.79
C GLU A 202 7.51 -7.48 10.73
N ALA A 203 8.10 -7.58 9.55
CA ALA A 203 7.81 -6.68 8.44
C ALA A 203 6.31 -6.72 8.04
N LYS A 204 5.67 -7.90 8.08
CA LYS A 204 4.23 -8.03 7.85
C LYS A 204 3.40 -7.35 8.95
N ASN A 205 3.82 -7.47 10.22
CA ASN A 205 3.19 -6.78 11.34
C ASN A 205 3.26 -5.26 11.19
N ILE A 206 4.44 -4.73 10.88
CA ILE A 206 4.65 -3.29 10.64
C ILE A 206 3.76 -2.77 9.51
N LYS A 207 3.69 -3.50 8.39
CA LYS A 207 2.80 -3.14 7.27
C LYS A 207 1.33 -3.14 7.68
N ARG A 208 0.91 -4.12 8.52
CA ARG A 208 -0.45 -4.18 9.05
C ARG A 208 -0.75 -2.97 9.93
N GLN A 209 0.09 -2.69 10.91
CA GLN A 209 -0.07 -1.56 11.83
C GLN A 209 -0.11 -0.22 11.10
N ARG A 210 0.77 -0.01 10.10
CA ARG A 210 0.73 1.20 9.26
C ARG A 210 -0.58 1.33 8.50
N LYS A 211 -1.09 0.23 7.97
CA LYS A 211 -2.36 0.23 7.26
C LYS A 211 -3.52 0.56 8.19
N GLU A 212 -3.54 -0.04 9.38
CA GLU A 212 -4.55 0.21 10.41
C GLU A 212 -4.52 1.67 10.86
N LYS A 213 -3.35 2.20 11.22
CA LYS A 213 -3.17 3.61 11.57
C LYS A 213 -3.63 4.58 10.46
N ARG A 214 -3.26 4.30 9.22
CA ARG A 214 -3.67 5.12 8.07
C ARG A 214 -5.18 5.06 7.82
N MET A 215 -5.80 3.92 8.09
CA MET A 215 -7.26 3.79 8.00
C MET A 215 -7.94 4.59 9.11
N GLU A 216 -7.42 4.55 10.33
CA GLU A 216 -7.95 5.32 11.45
C GLU A 216 -7.85 6.83 11.23
N GLU A 217 -6.68 7.33 10.83
CA GLU A 217 -6.50 8.73 10.45
C GLU A 217 -7.50 9.19 9.35
N ARG A 218 -7.81 8.29 8.40
CA ARG A 218 -8.80 8.57 7.36
C ARG A 218 -10.23 8.58 7.91
N ARG A 219 -10.55 7.69 8.86
CA ARG A 219 -11.86 7.65 9.55
C ARG A 219 -12.07 8.91 10.35
N GLU A 220 -11.11 9.32 11.18
CA GLU A 220 -11.18 10.56 11.95
C GLU A 220 -11.38 11.77 11.05
N LYS A 221 -10.67 11.84 9.93
CA LYS A 221 -10.82 12.94 8.96
C LYS A 221 -12.21 12.93 8.30
N ALA A 222 -12.71 11.74 7.94
CA ALA A 222 -14.05 11.62 7.37
C ALA A 222 -15.13 11.99 8.38
N GLN A 223 -14.99 11.55 9.64
CA GLN A 223 -15.88 11.89 10.74
C GLN A 223 -15.99 13.42 10.92
N LYS A 224 -14.85 14.11 11.03
CA LYS A 224 -14.81 15.57 11.16
C LYS A 224 -15.48 16.28 9.98
N ALA A 225 -15.21 15.80 8.75
CA ALA A 225 -15.83 16.39 7.57
C ALA A 225 -17.36 16.20 7.53
N LEU A 226 -17.88 15.10 8.08
CA LEU A 226 -19.32 14.86 8.20
C LEU A 226 -19.96 15.75 9.30
N GLU A 227 -19.26 15.97 10.41
CA GLU A 227 -19.69 16.86 11.49
C GLU A 227 -19.74 18.34 11.06
N GLU A 228 -18.78 18.76 10.22
CA GLU A 228 -18.72 20.12 9.67
C GLU A 228 -19.78 20.37 8.59
N ASN A 229 -20.12 19.36 7.80
CA ASN A 229 -21.13 19.42 6.75
C ASN A 229 -22.50 18.96 7.27
N HIS A 230 -23.08 19.70 8.22
CA HIS A 230 -24.42 19.45 8.71
C HIS A 230 -25.44 19.42 7.57
N SER A 231 -25.91 18.21 7.26
CA SER A 231 -27.14 17.87 6.54
C SER A 231 -27.44 18.69 5.27
N THR A 232 -26.92 18.24 4.13
CA THR A 232 -27.66 18.46 2.89
C THR A 232 -28.86 17.54 2.92
N THR A 233 -30.02 18.07 3.29
CA THR A 233 -31.31 17.38 3.11
C THR A 233 -31.60 17.33 1.60
N ASP A 234 -31.21 16.26 0.97
CA ASP A 234 -31.60 15.96 -0.40
C ASP A 234 -32.94 15.21 -0.35
N PRO A 235 -33.95 15.61 -1.14
CA PRO A 235 -35.26 14.98 -1.12
C PRO A 235 -35.26 13.54 -1.61
N ASP A 236 -34.22 13.16 -2.35
CA ASP A 236 -34.12 11.84 -2.99
C ASP A 236 -33.30 10.85 -2.19
N PHE A 237 -32.43 11.29 -1.29
CA PHE A 237 -31.64 10.38 -0.47
C PHE A 237 -31.28 10.92 0.91
N ARG A 238 -31.06 9.98 1.85
CA ARG A 238 -30.55 10.24 3.20
C ARG A 238 -29.46 9.22 3.53
N LEU A 239 -28.32 9.71 4.03
CA LEU A 239 -27.24 8.88 4.57
C LEU A 239 -27.10 9.17 6.05
N ILE A 240 -27.02 8.11 6.88
CA ILE A 240 -26.97 8.20 8.34
C ILE A 240 -25.72 7.46 8.82
N LEU A 241 -24.89 8.12 9.59
CA LEU A 241 -23.74 7.49 10.24
C LEU A 241 -24.17 6.94 11.59
N GLY A 242 -24.00 5.66 11.83
CA GLY A 242 -24.29 5.07 13.13
C GLY A 242 -24.45 3.55 13.11
N ASP A 243 -24.65 2.95 14.28
CA ASP A 243 -25.01 1.54 14.44
C ASP A 243 -26.39 1.25 13.83
N LEU A 244 -26.57 0.03 13.36
CA LEU A 244 -27.78 -0.44 12.69
C LEU A 244 -29.08 -0.11 13.44
N LEU A 245 -29.14 -0.39 14.75
CA LEU A 245 -30.35 -0.18 15.54
C LEU A 245 -30.49 1.28 16.01
N GLU A 246 -29.37 1.90 16.42
CA GLU A 246 -29.37 3.29 16.90
C GLU A 246 -29.72 4.28 15.76
N ALA A 247 -29.00 4.22 14.66
CA ALA A 247 -29.30 5.03 13.48
C ALA A 247 -30.62 4.62 12.81
N GLY A 248 -30.94 3.34 12.84
CA GLY A 248 -32.22 2.82 12.36
C GLY A 248 -33.44 3.36 13.10
N ALA A 249 -33.30 3.75 14.39
CA ALA A 249 -34.38 4.36 15.17
C ALA A 249 -34.87 5.68 14.59
N GLU A 250 -34.04 6.38 13.79
CA GLU A 250 -34.43 7.61 13.11
C GLU A 250 -35.35 7.37 11.88
N ILE A 251 -35.48 6.13 11.42
CA ILE A 251 -36.33 5.78 10.29
C ILE A 251 -37.75 5.49 10.79
N ALA A 252 -38.74 6.16 10.23
CA ALA A 252 -40.12 5.98 10.63
C ALA A 252 -40.63 4.55 10.35
N ASP A 253 -41.50 4.06 11.20
CA ASP A 253 -42.17 2.77 11.01
C ASP A 253 -42.94 2.76 9.68
N GLU A 254 -42.92 1.61 9.01
CA GLU A 254 -43.68 1.39 7.77
C GLU A 254 -43.44 2.45 6.69
N SER A 255 -42.19 2.98 6.60
CA SER A 255 -41.81 4.04 5.64
C SER A 255 -41.00 3.52 4.44
N VAL A 256 -40.48 2.30 4.52
CA VAL A 256 -39.61 1.69 3.52
C VAL A 256 -40.40 0.69 2.66
N ASP A 257 -40.22 0.74 1.34
CA ASP A 257 -40.86 -0.18 0.40
C ASP A 257 -40.02 -1.44 0.16
N VAL A 258 -38.70 -1.29 0.03
CA VAL A 258 -37.78 -2.40 -0.19
C VAL A 258 -36.44 -2.19 0.51
N ILE A 259 -35.93 -3.23 1.13
CA ILE A 259 -34.56 -3.31 1.66
C ILE A 259 -33.72 -4.14 0.67
N VAL A 260 -32.56 -3.61 0.25
CA VAL A 260 -31.58 -4.33 -0.57
C VAL A 260 -30.22 -4.13 0.09
N THR A 261 -29.62 -5.19 0.62
CA THR A 261 -28.45 -5.05 1.48
C THR A 261 -27.47 -6.22 1.41
N ASP A 262 -26.19 -5.95 1.66
CA ASP A 262 -25.07 -6.91 1.65
C ASP A 262 -24.28 -6.83 2.98
N PRO A 263 -24.83 -7.36 4.10
CA PRO A 263 -24.19 -7.30 5.41
C PRO A 263 -22.89 -8.12 5.46
N PRO A 264 -22.02 -7.93 6.48
CA PRO A 264 -20.80 -8.73 6.63
C PRO A 264 -21.08 -10.21 6.88
N TYR A 265 -20.30 -11.13 6.25
CA TYR A 265 -20.54 -12.58 6.27
C TYR A 265 -19.81 -13.41 7.33
N PRO A 266 -18.67 -12.97 7.94
CA PRO A 266 -17.98 -13.76 8.97
C PRO A 266 -18.90 -14.16 10.12
N GLU A 267 -18.61 -15.32 10.74
CA GLU A 267 -19.40 -15.92 11.81
C GLU A 267 -19.65 -14.96 12.98
N GLU A 268 -18.69 -14.13 13.30
CA GLU A 268 -18.76 -13.08 14.33
C GLU A 268 -19.86 -12.04 14.10
N PHE A 269 -20.36 -11.92 12.85
CA PHE A 269 -21.44 -10.99 12.48
C PHE A 269 -22.82 -11.65 12.35
N LEU A 270 -22.98 -12.91 12.72
CA LEU A 270 -24.28 -13.59 12.62
C LEU A 270 -25.39 -12.85 13.39
N GLU A 271 -25.07 -12.29 14.57
CA GLU A 271 -26.03 -11.50 15.36
C GLU A 271 -26.59 -10.28 14.61
N THR A 272 -25.84 -9.76 13.66
CA THR A 272 -26.27 -8.65 12.81
C THR A 272 -27.50 -8.98 11.97
N PHE A 273 -27.70 -10.26 11.60
CA PHE A 273 -28.89 -10.71 10.86
C PHE A 273 -30.15 -10.71 11.71
N SER A 274 -30.07 -11.00 13.03
CA SER A 274 -31.20 -10.84 13.96
C SER A 274 -31.58 -9.37 14.11
N LYS A 275 -30.59 -8.48 14.32
CA LYS A 275 -30.82 -7.03 14.39
C LYS A 275 -31.41 -6.47 13.09
N LEU A 276 -30.91 -6.96 11.93
CA LEU A 276 -31.46 -6.61 10.63
C LEU A 276 -32.92 -7.05 10.50
N SER A 277 -33.26 -8.27 10.94
CA SER A 277 -34.64 -8.79 10.91
C SER A 277 -35.57 -7.94 11.75
N GLU A 278 -35.15 -7.54 12.96
CA GLU A 278 -35.91 -6.66 13.86
C GLU A 278 -36.17 -5.28 13.22
N LEU A 279 -35.11 -4.62 12.75
CA LEU A 279 -35.23 -3.30 12.10
C LEU A 279 -36.10 -3.38 10.84
N ALA A 280 -35.87 -4.37 9.99
CA ALA A 280 -36.61 -4.55 8.75
C ALA A 280 -38.11 -4.78 9.00
N ALA A 281 -38.46 -5.60 10.01
CA ALA A 281 -39.85 -5.81 10.38
C ALA A 281 -40.56 -4.53 10.85
N ARG A 282 -39.85 -3.60 11.45
CA ARG A 282 -40.37 -2.32 11.90
C ARG A 282 -40.55 -1.34 10.72
N VAL A 283 -39.46 -1.13 9.94
CA VAL A 283 -39.43 -0.04 8.95
C VAL A 283 -40.12 -0.38 7.62
N LEU A 284 -40.19 -1.66 7.25
CA LEU A 284 -40.90 -2.08 6.04
C LEU A 284 -42.39 -1.83 6.13
N LYS A 285 -42.98 -1.33 5.05
CA LYS A 285 -44.43 -1.31 4.86
C LYS A 285 -45.00 -2.73 4.84
N PRO A 286 -46.28 -2.93 5.18
CA PRO A 286 -46.95 -4.21 4.91
C PRO A 286 -46.83 -4.59 3.43
N GLY A 287 -46.42 -5.80 3.13
CA GLY A 287 -46.10 -6.27 1.78
C GLY A 287 -44.73 -5.88 1.25
N GLY A 288 -43.95 -5.11 2.02
CA GLY A 288 -42.58 -4.70 1.65
C GLY A 288 -41.58 -5.87 1.63
N HIS A 289 -40.57 -5.74 0.81
CA HIS A 289 -39.59 -6.79 0.53
C HIS A 289 -38.24 -6.52 1.22
N CYS A 290 -37.61 -7.57 1.72
CA CYS A 290 -36.25 -7.54 2.25
C CYS A 290 -35.38 -8.52 1.47
N LEU A 291 -34.37 -7.99 0.75
CA LEU A 291 -33.44 -8.72 -0.09
C LEU A 291 -32.07 -8.67 0.54
N VAL A 292 -31.64 -9.77 1.15
CA VAL A 292 -30.39 -9.85 1.91
C VAL A 292 -29.39 -10.75 1.17
N MET A 293 -28.29 -10.17 0.72
CA MET A 293 -27.16 -10.93 0.19
C MET A 293 -26.44 -11.62 1.32
N SER A 294 -25.94 -12.84 1.09
CA SER A 294 -25.18 -13.59 2.08
C SER A 294 -24.10 -14.45 1.46
N GLY A 295 -23.11 -14.80 2.28
CA GLY A 295 -22.20 -15.90 2.00
C GLY A 295 -22.89 -17.25 2.21
N GLN A 296 -22.41 -18.31 1.53
CA GLN A 296 -23.05 -19.63 1.60
C GLN A 296 -22.59 -20.50 2.79
N SER A 297 -21.56 -20.06 3.55
CA SER A 297 -20.96 -20.90 4.59
C SER A 297 -21.85 -21.10 5.82
N HIS A 298 -22.67 -20.10 6.16
CA HIS A 298 -23.51 -20.05 7.37
C HIS A 298 -25.00 -19.83 7.03
N LEU A 299 -25.44 -20.28 5.85
CA LEU A 299 -26.82 -20.07 5.40
C LEU A 299 -27.89 -20.57 6.38
N PRO A 300 -27.77 -21.75 7.00
CA PRO A 300 -28.80 -22.22 7.95
C PRO A 300 -29.01 -21.23 9.11
N GLU A 301 -27.92 -20.71 9.67
CA GLU A 301 -27.95 -19.74 10.77
C GLU A 301 -28.48 -18.38 10.31
N VAL A 302 -28.11 -17.93 9.10
CA VAL A 302 -28.61 -16.71 8.51
C VAL A 302 -30.12 -16.78 8.28
N TYR A 303 -30.63 -17.88 7.70
CA TYR A 303 -32.08 -18.08 7.54
C TYR A 303 -32.82 -18.05 8.87
N ALA A 304 -32.32 -18.76 9.89
CA ALA A 304 -32.95 -18.80 11.20
C ALA A 304 -33.11 -17.39 11.77
N ARG A 305 -32.05 -16.58 11.74
CA ARG A 305 -32.04 -15.23 12.28
C ARG A 305 -32.91 -14.25 11.49
N LEU A 306 -32.84 -14.29 10.17
CA LEU A 306 -33.67 -13.41 9.33
C LEU A 306 -35.18 -13.75 9.46
N CYS A 307 -35.50 -15.00 9.70
CA CYS A 307 -36.92 -15.47 9.89
C CYS A 307 -37.48 -15.21 11.29
N GLU A 308 -36.72 -14.63 12.22
CA GLU A 308 -37.23 -14.28 13.57
C GLU A 308 -38.41 -13.29 13.48
N ASN A 309 -38.36 -12.31 12.57
CA ASN A 309 -39.37 -11.25 12.45
C ASN A 309 -39.97 -11.10 11.03
N LEU A 310 -39.37 -11.76 10.03
CA LEU A 310 -39.82 -11.68 8.64
C LEU A 310 -40.16 -13.06 8.10
N LYS A 311 -41.03 -13.12 7.09
CA LYS A 311 -41.39 -14.35 6.42
C LYS A 311 -40.48 -14.63 5.24
N TYR A 312 -39.82 -15.79 5.21
CA TYR A 312 -39.06 -16.26 4.05
C TYR A 312 -39.99 -16.48 2.86
N GLN A 313 -39.62 -15.98 1.72
CA GLN A 313 -40.34 -16.14 0.47
C GLN A 313 -39.60 -17.03 -0.52
N TRP A 314 -38.34 -16.68 -0.86
CA TRP A 314 -37.50 -17.45 -1.76
C TRP A 314 -36.00 -17.09 -1.58
N THR A 315 -35.12 -17.81 -2.33
CA THR A 315 -33.70 -17.47 -2.46
C THR A 315 -33.35 -17.31 -3.92
N LEU A 316 -32.96 -16.08 -4.28
CA LEU A 316 -32.58 -15.74 -5.63
C LEU A 316 -31.10 -16.03 -5.88
N ASN A 317 -30.79 -16.41 -7.11
CA ASN A 317 -29.43 -16.56 -7.60
C ASN A 317 -28.89 -15.23 -8.15
N TYR A 318 -27.97 -14.58 -7.44
CA TYR A 318 -27.25 -13.41 -7.97
C TYR A 318 -25.96 -13.87 -8.62
N TYR A 319 -25.92 -13.82 -9.94
CA TYR A 319 -24.83 -14.30 -10.77
C TYR A 319 -24.04 -13.16 -11.38
N THR A 320 -22.72 -13.13 -11.13
CA THR A 320 -21.78 -12.19 -11.75
C THR A 320 -20.85 -12.96 -12.69
N PRO A 321 -20.92 -12.72 -14.02
CA PRO A 321 -20.06 -13.42 -14.97
C PRO A 321 -18.56 -13.23 -14.66
N GLY A 322 -17.79 -14.31 -14.81
CA GLY A 322 -16.35 -14.28 -14.60
C GLY A 322 -15.89 -14.21 -13.11
N GLN A 323 -16.81 -14.11 -12.17
CA GLN A 323 -16.49 -14.21 -10.75
C GLN A 323 -16.61 -15.65 -10.23
N SER A 324 -15.61 -16.06 -9.47
CA SER A 324 -15.72 -17.27 -8.65
C SER A 324 -14.92 -17.08 -7.36
N THR A 325 -15.49 -17.54 -6.27
CA THR A 325 -14.85 -17.53 -4.95
C THR A 325 -14.56 -18.97 -4.52
N GLN A 326 -13.29 -19.25 -4.24
CA GLN A 326 -12.88 -20.56 -3.77
C GLN A 326 -13.05 -20.63 -2.23
N VAL A 327 -13.91 -21.53 -1.77
CA VAL A 327 -14.16 -21.77 -0.35
C VAL A 327 -13.36 -23.01 0.07
N PHE A 328 -12.11 -22.81 0.47
CA PHE A 328 -11.14 -23.89 0.73
C PHE A 328 -11.64 -24.91 1.75
N GLY A 329 -12.20 -24.46 2.86
CA GLY A 329 -12.72 -25.37 3.92
C GLY A 329 -13.90 -26.23 3.48
N ARG A 330 -14.67 -25.81 2.49
CA ARG A 330 -15.82 -26.53 1.93
C ARG A 330 -15.50 -27.23 0.61
N LYS A 331 -14.31 -27.05 0.04
CA LYS A 331 -13.87 -27.59 -1.27
C LYS A 331 -14.82 -27.25 -2.43
N VAL A 332 -15.40 -26.06 -2.38
CA VAL A 332 -16.34 -25.55 -3.38
C VAL A 332 -15.78 -24.31 -4.07
N LYS A 333 -16.03 -24.18 -5.37
CA LYS A 333 -15.85 -22.96 -6.15
C LYS A 333 -17.22 -22.37 -6.41
N SER A 334 -17.59 -21.34 -5.64
CA SER A 334 -18.87 -20.65 -5.76
C SER A 334 -18.82 -19.62 -6.89
N ASN A 335 -19.83 -19.62 -7.76
CA ASN A 335 -19.97 -18.71 -8.91
C ASN A 335 -21.13 -17.74 -8.75
N TRP A 336 -21.88 -17.79 -7.66
CA TRP A 336 -23.06 -16.97 -7.44
C TRP A 336 -23.22 -16.66 -5.93
N LYS A 337 -24.02 -15.63 -5.64
CA LYS A 337 -24.39 -15.26 -4.28
C LYS A 337 -25.90 -15.51 -4.07
N PRO A 338 -26.31 -16.07 -2.92
CA PRO A 338 -27.72 -16.10 -2.54
C PRO A 338 -28.19 -14.70 -2.17
N VAL A 339 -29.35 -14.31 -2.67
CA VAL A 339 -30.13 -13.17 -2.20
C VAL A 339 -31.37 -13.74 -1.53
N ILE A 340 -31.42 -13.67 -0.22
CA ILE A 340 -32.54 -14.19 0.57
C ILE A 340 -33.66 -13.19 0.52
N TRP A 341 -34.79 -13.60 -0.07
CA TRP A 341 -35.98 -12.78 -0.19
C TRP A 341 -36.96 -13.09 0.95
N LEU A 342 -37.20 -12.07 1.77
CA LEU A 342 -38.16 -12.09 2.85
C LEU A 342 -39.21 -11.00 2.65
N ILE A 343 -40.34 -11.12 3.27
CA ILE A 343 -41.45 -10.17 3.21
C ILE A 343 -42.03 -9.87 4.59
N LYS A 344 -42.57 -8.64 4.73
CA LYS A 344 -43.43 -8.25 5.85
C LYS A 344 -44.92 -8.53 5.51
N GLY A 345 -45.51 -9.56 6.08
CA GLY A 345 -46.92 -9.91 5.87
C GLY A 345 -47.18 -10.81 4.66
N LYS A 346 -48.09 -10.42 3.77
CA LYS A 346 -48.48 -11.20 2.59
C LYS A 346 -47.74 -10.76 1.34
N ASN A 347 -47.46 -11.72 0.48
CA ASN A 347 -46.89 -11.46 -0.83
C ASN A 347 -48.05 -11.31 -1.88
N ASP A 348 -48.19 -10.12 -2.39
CA ASP A 348 -49.13 -9.81 -3.50
C ASP A 348 -48.35 -9.48 -4.80
N TRP A 349 -47.06 -9.84 -4.86
CA TRP A 349 -46.16 -9.57 -5.98
C TRP A 349 -46.35 -10.57 -7.12
N GLU A 350 -46.08 -10.12 -8.36
CA GLU A 350 -46.15 -10.97 -9.55
C GLU A 350 -45.05 -12.03 -9.59
N HIS A 351 -45.17 -13.02 -10.48
CA HIS A 351 -44.16 -14.04 -10.69
C HIS A 351 -42.89 -13.42 -11.27
N ILE A 352 -41.77 -13.74 -10.69
CA ILE A 352 -40.44 -13.27 -11.10
C ILE A 352 -39.50 -14.45 -11.42
N GLN A 353 -38.47 -14.19 -12.21
CA GLN A 353 -37.35 -15.14 -12.34
C GLN A 353 -36.44 -15.09 -11.14
N ASP A 354 -35.99 -16.24 -10.68
CA ASP A 354 -35.15 -16.35 -9.47
C ASP A 354 -33.65 -16.14 -9.74
N THR A 355 -33.27 -15.78 -10.96
CA THR A 355 -31.88 -15.51 -11.33
C THR A 355 -31.71 -14.07 -11.79
N VAL A 356 -30.86 -13.33 -11.11
CA VAL A 356 -30.44 -11.97 -11.46
C VAL A 356 -29.00 -11.97 -11.93
N ARG A 357 -28.79 -11.58 -13.19
CA ARG A 357 -27.44 -11.49 -13.78
C ARG A 357 -26.95 -10.06 -13.76
N SER A 358 -25.79 -9.85 -13.12
CA SER A 358 -25.01 -8.62 -13.21
C SER A 358 -24.24 -8.56 -14.53
N ASP A 359 -24.10 -7.37 -15.12
CA ASP A 359 -23.37 -7.20 -16.39
C ASP A 359 -21.87 -7.10 -16.15
N GLU A 360 -21.45 -6.42 -15.09
CA GLU A 360 -20.04 -6.17 -14.76
C GLU A 360 -19.74 -6.29 -13.25
N ASN A 361 -18.45 -6.32 -12.94
CA ASN A 361 -17.92 -6.34 -11.59
C ASN A 361 -17.21 -5.02 -11.27
N ASP A 362 -17.86 -4.15 -10.51
CA ASP A 362 -17.29 -2.86 -10.15
C ASP A 362 -16.61 -2.89 -8.76
N LYS A 363 -15.29 -3.06 -8.75
CA LYS A 363 -14.43 -3.02 -7.54
C LYS A 363 -13.68 -1.70 -7.36
N ARG A 364 -13.93 -0.69 -8.20
CA ARG A 364 -13.17 0.56 -8.19
C ARG A 364 -13.29 1.32 -6.87
N PHE A 365 -14.46 1.26 -6.24
CA PHE A 365 -14.76 2.06 -5.05
C PHE A 365 -14.67 1.27 -3.74
N HIS A 366 -14.97 -0.03 -3.76
CA HIS A 366 -14.88 -0.86 -2.57
C HIS A 366 -14.40 -2.28 -2.90
N LYS A 367 -13.58 -2.87 -2.01
CA LYS A 367 -13.01 -4.23 -2.21
C LYS A 367 -14.09 -5.31 -2.44
N TRP A 368 -15.25 -5.15 -1.82
CA TRP A 368 -16.39 -6.06 -1.88
C TRP A 368 -17.56 -5.46 -2.69
N GLY A 369 -17.32 -4.38 -3.46
CA GLY A 369 -18.34 -3.68 -4.22
C GLY A 369 -19.10 -4.61 -5.17
N GLN A 370 -20.44 -4.47 -5.18
CA GLN A 370 -21.30 -5.11 -6.15
C GLN A 370 -21.38 -4.25 -7.42
N SER A 371 -21.88 -4.83 -8.51
CA SER A 371 -22.18 -4.07 -9.73
C SER A 371 -23.46 -3.26 -9.54
N VAL A 372 -23.42 -2.01 -9.97
CA VAL A 372 -24.62 -1.15 -10.00
C VAL A 372 -25.74 -1.79 -10.84
N SER A 373 -25.40 -2.36 -12.01
CA SER A 373 -26.40 -2.96 -12.92
C SER A 373 -27.16 -4.14 -12.28
N GLY A 374 -26.47 -5.00 -11.52
CA GLY A 374 -27.12 -6.13 -10.86
C GLY A 374 -28.04 -5.70 -9.71
N ILE A 375 -27.60 -4.72 -8.91
CA ILE A 375 -28.42 -4.17 -7.82
C ILE A 375 -29.62 -3.38 -8.40
N ALA A 376 -29.41 -2.61 -9.48
CA ALA A 376 -30.50 -1.90 -10.17
C ALA A 376 -31.60 -2.87 -10.65
N LYS A 377 -31.23 -3.99 -11.25
CA LYS A 377 -32.20 -5.05 -11.64
C LYS A 377 -32.98 -5.61 -10.44
N LEU A 378 -32.31 -5.83 -9.30
CA LEU A 378 -33.03 -6.24 -8.07
C LEU A 378 -34.03 -5.16 -7.64
N ILE A 379 -33.60 -3.89 -7.60
CA ILE A 379 -34.47 -2.78 -7.20
C ILE A 379 -35.67 -2.66 -8.15
N GLU A 380 -35.46 -2.78 -9.47
CA GLU A 380 -36.54 -2.69 -10.47
C GLU A 380 -37.55 -3.84 -10.37
N ILE A 381 -37.09 -5.06 -10.03
CA ILE A 381 -37.98 -6.21 -9.83
C ILE A 381 -38.86 -6.02 -8.60
N PHE A 382 -38.39 -5.43 -7.51
CA PHE A 382 -39.05 -5.40 -6.21
C PHE A 382 -39.59 -4.02 -5.80
N SER A 383 -39.53 -3.04 -6.69
CA SER A 383 -40.05 -1.70 -6.43
C SER A 383 -40.50 -0.99 -7.71
N VAL A 384 -41.29 0.07 -7.55
CA VAL A 384 -41.66 1.00 -8.61
C VAL A 384 -41.01 2.38 -8.36
N GLN A 385 -41.03 3.25 -9.38
CA GLN A 385 -40.46 4.61 -9.25
C GLN A 385 -41.07 5.37 -8.07
N ASN A 386 -40.27 6.27 -7.47
CA ASN A 386 -40.57 7.07 -6.25
C ASN A 386 -40.75 6.27 -4.96
N GLN A 387 -40.63 4.95 -4.96
CA GLN A 387 -40.56 4.16 -3.73
C GLN A 387 -39.22 4.30 -3.02
N THR A 388 -39.20 4.01 -1.72
CA THR A 388 -38.02 4.12 -0.87
C THR A 388 -37.28 2.80 -0.79
N VAL A 389 -36.03 2.83 -1.23
CA VAL A 389 -35.05 1.74 -1.07
C VAL A 389 -34.19 2.03 0.17
N PHE A 390 -33.98 1.02 1.00
CA PHE A 390 -33.16 1.13 2.18
C PHE A 390 -32.01 0.13 2.16
N ASP A 391 -30.80 0.61 2.50
CA ASP A 391 -29.62 -0.25 2.71
C ASP A 391 -28.96 0.08 4.05
N PRO A 392 -29.14 -0.77 5.08
CA PRO A 392 -28.55 -0.56 6.41
C PRO A 392 -27.04 -0.88 6.49
N PHE A 393 -26.40 -1.26 5.36
CA PHE A 393 -24.97 -1.52 5.24
C PHE A 393 -24.45 -0.91 3.94
N VAL A 394 -24.63 0.41 3.77
CA VAL A 394 -24.46 1.11 2.49
C VAL A 394 -23.06 0.97 1.88
N GLY A 395 -22.02 0.77 2.68
CA GLY A 395 -20.66 0.54 2.24
C GLY A 395 -20.16 1.59 1.24
N GLY A 396 -19.81 1.14 0.03
CA GLY A 396 -19.36 2.02 -1.04
C GLY A 396 -20.47 2.72 -1.83
N GLY A 397 -21.75 2.65 -1.41
CA GLY A 397 -22.88 3.35 -2.03
C GLY A 397 -23.41 2.74 -3.32
N THR A 398 -23.18 1.47 -3.59
CA THR A 398 -23.65 0.82 -4.82
C THR A 398 -25.17 0.77 -4.90
N THR A 399 -25.83 0.41 -3.79
CA THR A 399 -27.29 0.39 -3.66
C THR A 399 -27.89 1.79 -3.80
N ALA A 400 -27.22 2.81 -3.22
CA ALA A 400 -27.64 4.20 -3.36
C ALA A 400 -27.67 4.65 -4.82
N ILE A 401 -26.56 4.41 -5.55
CA ILE A 401 -26.50 4.76 -6.98
C ILE A 401 -27.57 4.00 -7.77
N ALA A 402 -27.72 2.69 -7.52
CA ALA A 402 -28.70 1.87 -8.20
C ALA A 402 -30.15 2.37 -7.96
N ALA A 403 -30.49 2.76 -6.75
CA ALA A 403 -31.79 3.33 -6.41
C ALA A 403 -32.05 4.65 -7.15
N LEU A 404 -31.09 5.57 -7.10
CA LEU A 404 -31.22 6.90 -7.70
C LEU A 404 -31.32 6.84 -9.23
N VAL A 405 -30.45 6.05 -9.90
CA VAL A 405 -30.49 5.93 -11.37
C VAL A 405 -31.76 5.23 -11.88
N THR A 406 -32.44 4.47 -11.04
CA THR A 406 -33.73 3.83 -11.36
C THR A 406 -34.92 4.66 -10.88
N GLY A 407 -34.75 5.89 -10.43
CA GLY A 407 -35.79 6.81 -10.01
C GLY A 407 -36.48 6.47 -8.68
N ARG A 408 -35.74 5.83 -7.76
CA ARG A 408 -36.19 5.52 -6.40
C ARG A 408 -35.54 6.46 -5.41
N LYS A 409 -36.20 6.70 -4.26
CA LYS A 409 -35.61 7.36 -3.11
C LYS A 409 -34.72 6.38 -2.34
N PHE A 410 -33.72 6.90 -1.64
CA PHE A 410 -32.75 6.08 -0.95
C PHE A 410 -32.52 6.50 0.50
N ILE A 411 -32.45 5.53 1.37
CA ILE A 411 -31.96 5.69 2.76
C ILE A 411 -30.79 4.71 2.93
N GLY A 412 -29.67 5.17 3.52
CA GLY A 412 -28.52 4.31 3.81
C GLY A 412 -27.96 4.56 5.20
N ILE A 413 -27.55 3.48 5.87
CA ILE A 413 -26.83 3.52 7.14
C ILE A 413 -25.47 2.86 6.96
N ASP A 414 -24.45 3.36 7.64
CA ASP A 414 -23.20 2.65 7.85
C ASP A 414 -22.53 3.14 9.16
N ILE A 415 -21.86 2.23 9.84
CA ILE A 415 -21.11 2.56 11.06
C ILE A 415 -19.73 3.18 10.74
N ASP A 416 -19.21 2.95 9.51
CA ASP A 416 -17.91 3.50 9.10
C ASP A 416 -18.08 4.88 8.41
N PRO A 417 -17.55 5.96 8.98
CA PRO A 417 -17.65 7.31 8.40
C PRO A 417 -17.01 7.38 7.00
N LEU A 418 -16.05 6.52 6.68
CA LEU A 418 -15.49 6.43 5.34
C LEU A 418 -16.51 5.92 4.33
N CYS A 419 -17.35 4.96 4.70
CA CYS A 419 -18.41 4.44 3.85
C CYS A 419 -19.44 5.53 3.54
N ILE A 420 -19.87 6.28 4.54
CA ILE A 420 -20.81 7.42 4.37
C ILE A 420 -20.19 8.49 3.45
N ALA A 421 -18.93 8.90 3.71
CA ALA A 421 -18.25 9.90 2.89
C ALA A 421 -18.07 9.43 1.43
N MET A 422 -17.71 8.15 1.21
CA MET A 422 -17.59 7.57 -0.13
C MET A 422 -18.94 7.54 -0.86
N SER A 423 -19.99 7.11 -0.18
CA SER A 423 -21.35 7.03 -0.74
C SER A 423 -21.86 8.42 -1.11
N SER A 424 -21.69 9.41 -0.24
CA SER A 424 -22.04 10.81 -0.50
C SER A 424 -21.31 11.35 -1.75
N LYS A 425 -20.01 11.12 -1.84
CA LYS A 425 -19.22 11.54 -2.99
C LYS A 425 -19.71 10.92 -4.30
N ARG A 426 -19.94 9.60 -4.31
CA ARG A 426 -20.42 8.88 -5.49
C ARG A 426 -21.81 9.36 -5.95
N ILE A 427 -22.71 9.63 -5.00
CA ILE A 427 -24.03 10.19 -5.32
C ILE A 427 -23.87 11.54 -5.99
N ALA A 428 -23.02 12.43 -5.43
CA ALA A 428 -22.78 13.74 -6.03
C ALA A 428 -22.18 13.65 -7.44
N GLU A 429 -21.28 12.70 -7.70
CA GLU A 429 -20.69 12.45 -9.03
C GLU A 429 -21.73 11.88 -10.04
N THR A 430 -22.75 11.17 -9.56
CA THR A 430 -23.79 10.57 -10.43
C THR A 430 -24.89 11.58 -10.82
N LYS A 431 -25.13 12.61 -9.97
CA LYS A 431 -26.11 13.67 -10.25
C LYS A 431 -25.58 14.78 -11.18
N GLN A 432 -24.28 14.80 -11.49
CA GLN A 432 -23.65 15.69 -12.48
C GLN A 432 -23.74 15.09 -13.89
#